data_e98523222f087e926ca1338e1597ca37
#
_entry.id   e98523222f087e926ca1338e1597ca37
#
_cell.length_a   1.000
_cell.length_b   1.000
_cell.length_c   1.000
_cell.angle_alpha   90.00
_cell.angle_beta   90.00
_cell.angle_gamma   90.00
#
_symmetry.space_group_name_H-M   'P 1'
#
loop_
_entity.id
_entity.type
_entity.pdbx_description
1 polymer ?
#
loop_
_entity_poly.entity_id
_entity_poly.type
_entity_poly.pdbx_seq_one_letter_code
_entity_poly.pdbx_strand_id
1 'polypeptide(L)'
;MKSYDESRKRNVMIRKEKNIGACKKRIFIKGTKKEGFTLIEIIAVIAIIGILSAAILPNVNGYIKEAKKVKVVDQCRKVVMAAESYELRYKTLERGITVKGMQEKAGLSKYLEADSLDNLPGGTTLEQCSDIVNGAEFDIEGDDDILKTSTITKTTSHP
;
A
#
# COMPACT_ATOMS: atom_id res chain seq x y z
N MET A 1 6.48 46.59 -27.97
CA MET A 1 5.14 46.85 -27.40
C MET A 1 5.21 46.59 -25.91
N LYS A 2 5.45 47.65 -25.18
CA LYS A 2 4.80 48.22 -23.98
C LYS A 2 4.61 47.17 -22.86
N SER A 3 5.44 47.28 -21.77
CA SER A 3 5.17 48.18 -20.64
C SER A 3 4.09 47.64 -19.70
N TYR A 4 4.53 47.29 -18.52
CA TYR A 4 3.83 47.35 -17.24
C TYR A 4 4.78 46.71 -16.21
N ASP A 5 5.16 47.22 -15.07
CA ASP A 5 4.65 48.31 -14.28
C ASP A 5 5.73 48.70 -13.24
N GLU A 6 6.10 49.92 -13.28
CA GLU A 6 6.81 50.64 -12.22
C GLU A 6 5.73 51.26 -11.33
N SER A 7 5.47 50.71 -10.17
CA SER A 7 4.94 51.52 -9.08
C SER A 7 4.60 50.72 -7.84
N ARG A 8 5.56 50.61 -6.95
CA ARG A 8 5.28 50.65 -5.52
C ARG A 8 6.49 51.06 -4.70
N LYS A 9 7.04 52.21 -4.97
CA LYS A 9 7.81 52.94 -3.97
C LYS A 9 6.85 53.42 -2.88
N ARG A 10 6.73 52.66 -1.84
CA ARG A 10 6.04 53.14 -0.63
C ARG A 10 7.03 53.96 0.17
N ASN A 11 6.74 55.25 0.23
CA ASN A 11 7.31 56.24 1.11
C ASN A 11 7.28 55.75 2.58
N VAL A 12 8.42 55.39 3.12
CA VAL A 12 8.59 55.26 4.57
C VAL A 12 8.85 56.69 5.08
N MET A 13 7.79 57.31 5.58
CA MET A 13 7.91 58.54 6.37
C MET A 13 8.70 58.24 7.63
N ILE A 14 9.93 58.73 7.67
CA ILE A 14 10.73 58.76 8.91
C ILE A 14 10.15 59.85 9.80
N ARG A 15 9.30 59.44 10.74
CA ARG A 15 8.91 60.30 11.88
C ARG A 15 10.12 60.37 12.82
N LYS A 16 10.69 61.56 12.84
CA LYS A 16 11.65 61.98 13.87
C LYS A 16 10.92 62.12 15.17
N GLU A 17 10.91 61.10 16.01
CA GLU A 17 10.38 61.24 17.38
C GLU A 17 11.49 61.76 18.30
N LYS A 18 11.10 62.80 18.98
CA LYS A 18 11.91 63.55 19.97
C LYS A 18 12.24 62.67 21.16
N ASN A 19 13.49 62.74 21.56
CA ASN A 19 14.04 62.23 22.81
C ASN A 19 13.17 62.64 23.99
N ILE A 20 12.47 61.71 24.58
CA ILE A 20 11.96 61.78 25.95
C ILE A 20 12.59 60.61 26.69
N GLY A 21 13.37 60.97 27.74
CA GLY A 21 14.07 60.03 28.58
C GLY A 21 13.17 58.94 29.16
N ALA A 22 13.11 57.81 28.54
CA ALA A 22 12.46 56.63 29.08
C ALA A 22 13.52 55.62 29.46
N CYS A 23 13.59 55.34 30.74
CA CYS A 23 14.33 54.28 31.38
C CYS A 23 14.24 52.99 30.57
N LYS A 24 15.32 52.58 29.94
CA LYS A 24 15.44 51.31 29.20
C LYS A 24 15.36 50.20 30.22
N LYS A 25 14.14 49.76 30.53
CA LYS A 25 13.88 48.53 31.28
C LYS A 25 14.42 47.40 30.47
N ARG A 26 15.64 46.93 30.74
CA ARG A 26 16.19 45.70 30.13
C ARG A 26 15.29 44.56 30.56
N ILE A 27 14.48 44.12 29.68
CA ILE A 27 13.78 42.84 29.83
C ILE A 27 14.86 41.77 29.74
N PHE A 28 15.26 41.26 30.87
CA PHE A 28 16.14 40.11 30.97
C PHE A 28 15.32 38.88 30.56
N ILE A 29 15.32 38.56 29.30
CA ILE A 29 14.73 37.29 28.84
C ILE A 29 15.62 36.21 29.41
N LYS A 30 15.16 35.60 30.52
CA LYS A 30 15.78 34.44 31.11
C LYS A 30 15.75 33.35 30.05
N GLY A 31 16.86 33.16 29.32
CA GLY A 31 16.97 32.09 28.34
C GLY A 31 16.76 30.77 29.06
N THR A 32 15.66 30.11 28.77
CA THR A 32 15.45 28.71 29.15
C THR A 32 16.60 27.93 28.52
N LYS A 33 17.46 27.36 29.32
CA LYS A 33 18.49 26.45 28.88
C LYS A 33 17.73 25.31 28.19
N LYS A 34 17.84 25.21 26.89
CA LYS A 34 17.41 24.01 26.15
C LYS A 34 18.38 22.93 26.53
N GLU A 35 17.94 22.03 27.39
CA GLU A 35 18.69 20.83 27.69
C GLU A 35 18.73 19.99 26.42
N GLY A 36 19.90 19.73 25.90
CA GLY A 36 20.15 18.84 24.76
C GLY A 36 20.20 17.40 25.23
N PHE A 37 19.83 16.47 24.36
CA PHE A 37 19.98 15.05 24.63
C PHE A 37 21.45 14.69 24.87
N THR A 38 21.71 13.83 25.84
CA THR A 38 23.03 13.31 26.11
C THR A 38 23.36 12.16 25.13
N LEU A 39 24.62 11.97 24.84
CA LEU A 39 25.07 10.87 23.97
C LEU A 39 24.68 9.50 24.56
N ILE A 40 24.69 9.36 25.87
CA ILE A 40 24.31 8.11 26.54
C ILE A 40 22.82 7.81 26.39
N GLU A 41 21.93 8.81 26.39
CA GLU A 41 20.51 8.64 26.14
C GLU A 41 20.23 8.09 24.73
N ILE A 42 20.92 8.62 23.72
CA ILE A 42 20.77 8.13 22.35
C ILE A 42 21.27 6.68 22.22
N ILE A 43 22.43 6.36 22.81
CA ILE A 43 22.97 4.99 22.78
C ILE A 43 22.02 4.03 23.49
N ALA A 44 21.45 4.41 24.61
CA ALA A 44 20.49 3.56 25.33
C ALA A 44 19.22 3.29 24.49
N VAL A 45 18.71 4.30 23.80
CA VAL A 45 17.52 4.17 22.93
C VAL A 45 17.80 3.22 21.74
N ILE A 46 18.92 3.40 21.04
CA ILE A 46 19.24 2.51 19.91
C ILE A 46 19.52 1.06 20.37
N ALA A 47 20.09 0.88 21.55
CA ALA A 47 20.28 -0.46 22.13
C ALA A 47 18.92 -1.15 22.40
N ILE A 48 17.95 -0.45 22.97
CA ILE A 48 16.62 -0.98 23.23
C ILE A 48 15.90 -1.31 21.91
N ILE A 49 15.95 -0.39 20.93
CA ILE A 49 15.36 -0.63 19.61
C ILE A 49 15.99 -1.86 18.95
N GLY A 50 17.31 -2.02 19.06
CA GLY A 50 18.02 -3.16 18.51
C GLY A 50 17.55 -4.50 19.10
N ILE A 51 17.38 -4.57 20.43
CA ILE A 51 16.88 -5.77 21.10
C ILE A 51 15.43 -6.09 20.68
N LEU A 52 14.56 -5.08 20.64
CA LEU A 52 13.16 -5.25 20.23
C LEU A 52 13.05 -5.67 18.77
N SER A 53 13.85 -5.08 17.89
CA SER A 53 13.88 -5.45 16.48
C SER A 53 14.32 -6.89 16.26
N ALA A 54 15.32 -7.36 16.98
CA ALA A 54 15.80 -8.75 16.90
C ALA A 54 14.72 -9.77 17.30
N ALA A 55 13.83 -9.42 18.22
CA ALA A 55 12.72 -10.28 18.64
C ALA A 55 11.56 -10.32 17.62
N ILE A 56 11.34 -9.23 16.88
CA ILE A 56 10.20 -9.08 15.96
C ILE A 56 10.53 -9.61 14.56
N LEU A 57 11.77 -9.40 14.07
CA LEU A 57 12.18 -9.71 12.69
C LEU A 57 11.83 -11.14 12.22
N PRO A 58 12.05 -12.22 12.99
CA PRO A 58 11.76 -13.57 12.52
C PRO A 58 10.28 -13.80 12.18
N ASN A 59 9.37 -13.13 12.88
CA ASN A 59 7.94 -13.30 12.67
C ASN A 59 7.39 -12.50 11.50
N VAL A 60 8.07 -11.41 11.09
CA VAL A 60 7.62 -10.54 9.99
C VAL A 60 7.53 -11.27 8.66
N ASN A 61 8.45 -12.17 8.36
CA ASN A 61 8.46 -12.93 7.12
C ASN A 61 7.19 -13.77 6.93
N GLY A 62 6.65 -14.35 7.99
CA GLY A 62 5.39 -15.08 7.96
C GLY A 62 4.20 -14.16 7.61
N TYR A 63 4.12 -13.01 8.26
CA TYR A 63 3.06 -12.03 7.99
C TYR A 63 3.13 -11.46 6.57
N ILE A 64 4.33 -11.23 6.06
CA ILE A 64 4.52 -10.77 4.67
C ILE A 64 3.99 -11.82 3.70
N LYS A 65 4.30 -13.09 3.92
CA LYS A 65 3.83 -14.19 3.07
C LYS A 65 2.30 -14.29 3.07
N GLU A 66 1.69 -14.20 4.24
CA GLU A 66 0.22 -14.19 4.32
C GLU A 66 -0.41 -12.98 3.66
N ALA A 67 0.17 -11.79 3.82
CA ALA A 67 -0.29 -10.58 3.14
C ALA A 67 -0.19 -10.70 1.61
N LYS A 68 0.84 -11.37 1.10
CA LYS A 68 1.01 -11.66 -0.33
C LYS A 68 -0.06 -12.63 -0.84
N LYS A 69 -0.40 -13.66 -0.08
CA LYS A 69 -1.49 -14.58 -0.40
C LYS A 69 -2.85 -13.88 -0.55
N VAL A 70 -3.11 -12.85 0.25
CA VAL A 70 -4.36 -12.07 0.15
C VAL A 70 -4.54 -11.46 -1.25
N LYS A 71 -3.47 -11.03 -1.92
CA LYS A 71 -3.56 -10.53 -3.30
C LYS A 71 -4.05 -11.60 -4.26
N VAL A 72 -3.54 -12.82 -4.14
CA VAL A 72 -3.97 -13.96 -4.96
C VAL A 72 -5.45 -14.25 -4.73
N VAL A 73 -5.91 -14.26 -3.48
CA VAL A 73 -7.33 -14.46 -3.15
C VAL A 73 -8.21 -13.36 -3.78
N ASP A 74 -7.77 -12.09 -3.72
CA ASP A 74 -8.51 -10.99 -4.33
C ASP A 74 -8.60 -11.12 -5.86
N GLN A 75 -7.50 -11.51 -6.51
CA GLN A 75 -7.49 -11.76 -7.94
C GLN A 75 -8.38 -12.96 -8.32
N CYS A 76 -8.34 -14.06 -7.56
CA CYS A 76 -9.26 -15.19 -7.75
C CYS A 76 -10.71 -14.77 -7.59
N ARG A 77 -11.02 -13.92 -6.60
CA ARG A 77 -12.37 -13.38 -6.41
C ARG A 77 -12.83 -12.56 -7.61
N LYS A 78 -11.97 -11.74 -8.20
CA LYS A 78 -12.28 -10.98 -9.42
C LYS A 78 -12.61 -11.92 -10.58
N VAL A 79 -11.86 -13.01 -10.75
CA VAL A 79 -12.12 -14.03 -11.79
C VAL A 79 -13.47 -14.69 -11.58
N VAL A 80 -13.79 -15.13 -10.36
CA VAL A 80 -15.07 -15.78 -10.05
C VAL A 80 -16.24 -14.82 -10.27
N MET A 81 -16.15 -13.58 -9.77
CA MET A 81 -17.21 -12.56 -9.97
C MET A 81 -17.41 -12.21 -11.45
N ALA A 82 -16.33 -12.14 -12.23
CA ALA A 82 -16.44 -11.93 -13.68
C ALA A 82 -17.14 -13.10 -14.37
N ALA A 83 -16.82 -14.34 -13.98
CA ALA A 83 -17.46 -15.54 -14.50
C ALA A 83 -18.96 -15.56 -14.17
N GLU A 84 -19.33 -15.33 -12.92
CA GLU A 84 -20.72 -15.25 -12.49
C GLU A 84 -21.51 -14.16 -13.25
N SER A 85 -20.91 -12.98 -13.39
CA SER A 85 -21.50 -11.87 -14.15
C SER A 85 -21.71 -12.22 -15.62
N TYR A 86 -20.82 -13.01 -16.21
CA TYR A 86 -20.93 -13.48 -17.58
C TYR A 86 -22.02 -14.53 -17.70
N GLU A 87 -22.08 -15.49 -16.79
CA GLU A 87 -23.08 -16.58 -16.79
C GLU A 87 -24.50 -16.04 -16.66
N LEU A 88 -24.73 -14.99 -15.90
CA LEU A 88 -26.03 -14.31 -15.80
C LEU A 88 -26.52 -13.71 -17.13
N ARG A 89 -25.63 -13.39 -18.05
CA ARG A 89 -25.99 -12.69 -19.29
C ARG A 89 -25.94 -13.56 -20.55
N TYR A 90 -25.07 -14.58 -20.54
CA TYR A 90 -24.74 -15.31 -21.75
C TYR A 90 -24.98 -16.83 -21.57
N LYS A 91 -23.99 -17.55 -21.13
CA LYS A 91 -23.98 -19.00 -21.03
C LYS A 91 -23.02 -19.43 -19.92
N THR A 92 -23.36 -20.55 -19.28
CA THR A 92 -22.50 -21.19 -18.29
C THR A 92 -21.12 -21.47 -18.84
N LEU A 93 -20.09 -21.13 -18.06
CA LEU A 93 -18.71 -21.38 -18.37
C LEU A 93 -18.29 -22.76 -17.89
N GLU A 94 -17.39 -23.39 -18.62
CA GLU A 94 -16.78 -24.63 -18.16
C GLU A 94 -15.87 -24.34 -16.96
N ARG A 95 -16.00 -25.11 -15.89
CA ARG A 95 -15.17 -24.90 -14.68
C ARG A 95 -13.68 -25.06 -14.93
N GLY A 96 -13.30 -25.86 -15.95
CA GLY A 96 -11.93 -26.05 -16.40
C GLY A 96 -11.38 -24.93 -17.28
N ILE A 97 -12.17 -23.91 -17.60
CA ILE A 97 -11.68 -22.77 -18.40
C ILE A 97 -10.55 -22.07 -17.67
N THR A 98 -9.48 -21.76 -18.38
CA THR A 98 -8.32 -21.05 -17.81
C THR A 98 -8.56 -19.54 -17.75
N VAL A 99 -7.87 -18.85 -16.85
CA VAL A 99 -7.89 -17.40 -16.76
C VAL A 99 -7.57 -16.75 -18.10
N LYS A 100 -6.55 -17.25 -18.80
CA LYS A 100 -6.20 -16.80 -20.15
C LYS A 100 -7.36 -17.02 -21.14
N GLY A 101 -7.98 -18.18 -21.13
CA GLY A 101 -9.13 -18.47 -22.00
C GLY A 101 -10.36 -17.59 -21.69
N MET A 102 -10.50 -17.14 -20.45
CA MET A 102 -11.54 -16.19 -20.08
C MET A 102 -11.22 -14.77 -20.56
N GLN A 103 -9.97 -14.34 -20.51
CA GLN A 103 -9.52 -13.04 -21.02
C GLN A 103 -9.74 -12.90 -22.54
N GLU A 104 -9.65 -14.01 -23.29
CA GLU A 104 -9.87 -14.04 -24.73
C GLU A 104 -11.36 -14.02 -25.11
N LYS A 105 -12.28 -14.28 -24.17
CA LYS A 105 -13.73 -14.25 -24.44
C LYS A 105 -14.28 -12.83 -24.51
N ALA A 106 -14.99 -12.54 -25.58
CA ALA A 106 -15.75 -11.30 -25.73
C ALA A 106 -16.76 -11.15 -24.56
N GLY A 107 -16.68 -10.04 -23.85
CA GLY A 107 -17.51 -9.77 -22.68
C GLY A 107 -16.86 -10.04 -21.33
N LEU A 108 -15.78 -10.85 -21.27
CA LEU A 108 -14.96 -11.05 -20.07
C LEU A 108 -13.68 -10.24 -20.09
N SER A 109 -13.08 -10.03 -21.24
CA SER A 109 -11.82 -9.30 -21.41
C SER A 109 -11.81 -7.92 -20.73
N LYS A 110 -12.98 -7.26 -20.72
CA LYS A 110 -13.15 -5.96 -20.06
C LYS A 110 -12.99 -6.01 -18.52
N TYR A 111 -13.30 -7.14 -17.91
CA TYR A 111 -13.27 -7.30 -16.46
C TYR A 111 -12.02 -8.01 -15.95
N LEU A 112 -11.29 -8.66 -16.86
CA LEU A 112 -10.09 -9.47 -16.57
C LEU A 112 -8.88 -8.93 -17.33
N GLU A 113 -8.52 -7.66 -17.11
CA GLU A 113 -7.31 -7.08 -17.67
C GLU A 113 -6.08 -7.79 -17.13
N ALA A 114 -5.10 -8.05 -18.00
CA ALA A 114 -3.90 -8.81 -17.67
C ALA A 114 -3.16 -8.21 -16.46
N ASP A 115 -3.00 -6.88 -16.42
CA ASP A 115 -2.30 -6.17 -15.35
C ASP A 115 -3.00 -6.27 -13.99
N SER A 116 -4.25 -6.69 -13.96
CA SER A 116 -5.02 -6.87 -12.71
C SER A 116 -4.90 -8.28 -12.13
N LEU A 117 -4.25 -9.20 -12.82
CA LEU A 117 -4.13 -10.63 -12.48
C LEU A 117 -2.68 -11.13 -12.47
N ASP A 118 -1.73 -10.27 -12.14
CA ASP A 118 -0.29 -10.53 -12.20
C ASP A 118 0.18 -11.72 -11.36
N ASN A 119 -0.54 -12.00 -10.27
CA ASN A 119 -0.19 -13.10 -9.37
C ASN A 119 -0.83 -14.44 -9.76
N LEU A 120 -1.68 -14.46 -10.80
CA LEU A 120 -2.31 -15.67 -11.31
C LEU A 120 -1.64 -16.16 -12.60
N PRO A 121 -1.05 -17.36 -12.63
CA PRO A 121 -0.64 -17.96 -13.89
C PRO A 121 -1.82 -18.04 -14.85
N GLY A 122 -1.58 -17.74 -16.14
CA GLY A 122 -2.64 -17.79 -17.16
C GLY A 122 -3.30 -19.17 -17.32
N GLY A 123 -2.64 -20.23 -16.87
CA GLY A 123 -3.16 -21.60 -16.81
C GLY A 123 -4.03 -21.92 -15.61
N THR A 124 -4.20 -21.00 -14.65
CA THR A 124 -5.11 -21.19 -13.49
C THR A 124 -6.54 -21.32 -13.98
N THR A 125 -7.27 -22.32 -13.48
CA THR A 125 -8.67 -22.58 -13.91
C THR A 125 -9.68 -21.85 -13.02
N LEU A 126 -10.89 -21.66 -13.53
CA LEU A 126 -12.02 -21.11 -12.79
C LEU A 126 -12.33 -21.95 -11.54
N GLU A 127 -12.23 -23.29 -11.65
CA GLU A 127 -12.41 -24.20 -10.51
C GLU A 127 -11.39 -23.91 -9.41
N GLN A 128 -10.12 -23.80 -9.76
CA GLN A 128 -9.04 -23.47 -8.81
C GLN A 128 -9.25 -22.12 -8.14
N CYS A 129 -9.67 -21.10 -8.90
CA CYS A 129 -10.01 -19.80 -8.32
C CYS A 129 -11.20 -19.91 -7.35
N SER A 130 -12.21 -20.69 -7.69
CA SER A 130 -13.37 -20.94 -6.82
C SER A 130 -12.95 -21.65 -5.53
N ASP A 131 -12.11 -22.68 -5.61
CA ASP A 131 -11.58 -23.39 -4.44
C ASP A 131 -10.84 -22.45 -3.49
N ILE A 132 -9.97 -21.60 -4.02
CA ILE A 132 -9.23 -20.59 -3.24
C ILE A 132 -10.17 -19.62 -2.55
N VAL A 133 -11.18 -19.10 -3.25
CA VAL A 133 -12.18 -18.19 -2.67
C VAL A 133 -12.98 -18.85 -1.56
N ASN A 134 -13.22 -20.17 -1.69
CA ASN A 134 -13.93 -20.99 -0.70
C ASN A 134 -13.02 -21.47 0.45
N GLY A 135 -11.78 -21.02 0.52
CA GLY A 135 -10.88 -21.27 1.65
C GLY A 135 -9.91 -22.43 1.45
N ALA A 136 -9.68 -22.87 0.20
CA ALA A 136 -8.62 -23.83 -0.09
C ALA A 136 -7.26 -23.26 0.29
N GLU A 137 -6.42 -24.08 0.94
CA GLU A 137 -5.04 -23.72 1.20
C GLU A 137 -4.22 -23.79 -0.09
N PHE A 138 -3.31 -22.85 -0.24
CA PHE A 138 -2.39 -22.77 -1.37
C PHE A 138 -1.08 -22.13 -0.95
N ASP A 139 -0.06 -22.24 -1.80
CA ASP A 139 1.22 -21.57 -1.61
C ASP A 139 1.55 -20.66 -2.79
N ILE A 140 2.48 -19.73 -2.57
CA ILE A 140 2.98 -18.80 -3.56
C ILE A 140 4.45 -19.06 -3.86
N GLU A 141 4.88 -18.77 -5.08
CA GLU A 141 6.25 -18.99 -5.52
C GLU A 141 7.10 -17.74 -5.36
N GLY A 142 8.20 -17.90 -4.62
CA GLY A 142 9.33 -16.97 -4.57
C GLY A 142 8.98 -15.52 -4.22
N ASP A 143 9.75 -14.62 -4.83
CA ASP A 143 9.62 -13.18 -4.60
C ASP A 143 8.53 -12.53 -5.46
N ASP A 144 8.09 -13.20 -6.52
CA ASP A 144 7.11 -12.68 -7.49
C ASP A 144 5.66 -12.86 -7.05
N ASP A 145 5.41 -13.47 -5.90
CA ASP A 145 4.08 -13.67 -5.30
C ASP A 145 3.11 -14.48 -6.20
N ILE A 146 3.61 -15.27 -7.13
CA ILE A 146 2.82 -16.03 -8.10
C ILE A 146 2.20 -17.26 -7.44
N LEU A 147 0.93 -17.52 -7.74
CA LEU A 147 0.20 -18.69 -7.25
C LEU A 147 0.84 -19.99 -7.75
N LYS A 148 1.15 -20.91 -6.82
CA LYS A 148 1.49 -22.31 -7.15
C LYS A 148 0.24 -23.14 -7.29
N THR A 149 -0.23 -23.33 -8.50
CA THR A 149 -1.46 -24.09 -8.78
C THR A 149 -1.41 -25.56 -8.32
N SER A 150 -0.20 -26.14 -8.23
CA SER A 150 0.02 -27.52 -7.76
C SER A 150 -0.18 -27.70 -6.25
N THR A 151 -0.21 -26.63 -5.47
CA THR A 151 -0.36 -26.67 -4.00
C THR A 151 -1.79 -26.43 -3.53
N ILE A 152 -2.72 -26.18 -4.45
CA ILE A 152 -4.12 -25.90 -4.10
C ILE A 152 -4.76 -27.19 -3.57
N THR A 153 -5.19 -27.15 -2.32
CA THR A 153 -5.99 -28.25 -1.74
C THR A 153 -7.44 -28.12 -2.21
N LYS A 154 -8.01 -29.24 -2.71
CA LYS A 154 -9.43 -29.20 -3.05
C LYS A 154 -10.26 -29.02 -1.78
N THR A 155 -11.08 -28.00 -1.76
CA THR A 155 -12.06 -27.85 -0.70
C THR A 155 -13.11 -28.93 -0.91
N THR A 156 -13.12 -29.96 -0.04
CA THR A 156 -14.25 -30.89 0.03
C THR A 156 -15.45 -30.05 0.48
N SER A 157 -16.29 -29.67 -0.47
CA SER A 157 -17.57 -29.06 -0.15
C SER A 157 -18.32 -30.03 0.76
N HIS A 158 -18.50 -29.65 2.01
CA HIS A 158 -19.46 -30.31 2.89
C HIS A 158 -20.85 -30.20 2.23
N PRO A 159 -21.61 -31.30 2.14
CA PRO A 159 -22.94 -31.33 1.57
C PRO A 159 -23.88 -30.40 2.33
#